data_dc3c44e7e398cfcd0426c1f7898ac5a4
#
_entry.id   dc3c44e7e398cfcd0426c1f7898ac5a4
#
_cell.length_a   1.000
_cell.length_b   1.000
_cell.length_c   1.000
_cell.angle_alpha   90.00
_cell.angle_beta   90.00
_cell.angle_gamma   90.00
#
_symmetry.space_group_name_H-M   'P 1'
#
loop_
_entity.id
_entity.type
_entity.pdbx_description
1 polymer ?
#
loop_
_entity_poly.entity_id
_entity_poly.type
_entity_poly.pdbx_seq_one_letter_code
_entity_poly.pdbx_strand_id
1 'polypeptide(L)'
;RLNLAPGGTAALVRMREQLMDALGHRDDLRAVDEDFVHLFSSWFNRGFLVLRRIDWSTPAIVLEKIIRYEAVHAIHDWDDLRRRIDPPDRRCYAFFHPALNDEPLIFVEVALTRDIPGAIAPILAPEREVSDPDRARTAVFYSISNCQRGLAGVSFGSFLIKQVVEDICRDLPKLNTFVTLSPVTNFGAWLKAERADENSIALSAADKEAFAALDQP
;
A
#
# COMPACT_ATOMS: atom_id res chain seq x y z
N ARG A 1 30.19 -6.93 4.57
CA ARG A 1 31.13 -6.03 3.85
C ARG A 1 30.45 -5.38 2.63
N LEU A 2 29.61 -6.10 1.86
CA LEU A 2 28.94 -5.57 0.68
C LEU A 2 28.04 -4.37 1.00
N ASN A 3 27.35 -4.38 2.13
CA ASN A 3 26.48 -3.27 2.58
C ASN A 3 27.23 -1.98 2.92
N LEU A 4 28.57 -2.04 3.05
CA LEU A 4 29.40 -0.86 3.28
C LEU A 4 29.82 -0.16 1.98
N ALA A 5 29.64 -0.80 0.84
CA ALA A 5 29.90 -0.19 -0.46
C ALA A 5 28.75 0.76 -0.85
N PRO A 6 29.04 1.85 -1.57
CA PRO A 6 28.00 2.73 -2.11
C PRO A 6 26.97 1.93 -2.91
N GLY A 7 25.70 2.03 -2.54
CA GLY A 7 24.60 1.26 -3.16
C GLY A 7 24.59 -0.25 -2.84
N GLY A 8 25.48 -0.74 -1.97
CA GLY A 8 25.61 -2.17 -1.66
C GLY A 8 24.36 -2.76 -1.03
N THR A 9 23.68 -2.02 -0.14
CA THR A 9 22.40 -2.46 0.46
C THR A 9 21.32 -2.62 -0.61
N ALA A 10 21.18 -1.66 -1.51
CA ALA A 10 20.22 -1.75 -2.63
C ALA A 10 20.55 -2.91 -3.57
N ALA A 11 21.83 -3.17 -3.83
CA ALA A 11 22.26 -4.32 -4.63
C ALA A 11 21.89 -5.65 -3.97
N LEU A 12 22.02 -5.75 -2.64
CA LEU A 12 21.64 -6.95 -1.89
C LEU A 12 20.12 -7.19 -1.89
N VAL A 13 19.32 -6.12 -1.80
CA VAL A 13 17.85 -6.22 -1.93
C VAL A 13 17.48 -6.77 -3.31
N ARG A 14 18.05 -6.22 -4.39
CA ARG A 14 17.84 -6.72 -5.76
C ARG A 14 18.36 -8.15 -5.96
N MET A 15 19.47 -8.52 -5.33
CA MET A 15 19.99 -9.88 -5.37
C MET A 15 18.99 -10.88 -4.76
N ARG A 16 18.35 -10.50 -3.65
CA ARG A 16 17.31 -11.35 -3.07
C ARG A 16 16.07 -11.46 -3.96
N GLU A 17 15.68 -10.42 -4.70
CA GLU A 17 14.59 -10.50 -5.69
C GLU A 17 14.89 -11.60 -6.72
N GLN A 18 16.10 -11.62 -7.26
CA GLN A 18 16.53 -12.65 -8.21
C GLN A 18 16.57 -14.05 -7.57
N LEU A 19 17.01 -14.14 -6.32
CA LEU A 19 16.98 -15.39 -5.55
C LEU A 19 15.55 -15.90 -5.40
N MET A 20 14.59 -15.03 -5.06
CA MET A 20 13.18 -15.40 -4.91
C MET A 20 12.57 -15.96 -6.20
N ASP A 21 12.99 -15.47 -7.36
CA ASP A 21 12.56 -16.01 -8.65
C ASP A 21 13.08 -17.45 -8.89
N ALA A 22 14.23 -17.78 -8.32
CA ALA A 22 14.83 -19.10 -8.44
C ALA A 22 14.27 -20.12 -7.44
N LEU A 23 13.72 -19.70 -6.30
CA LEU A 23 13.27 -20.58 -5.21
C LEU A 23 12.20 -21.60 -5.64
N GLY A 24 11.38 -21.28 -6.65
CA GLY A 24 10.37 -22.21 -7.17
C GLY A 24 10.94 -23.53 -7.72
N HIS A 25 12.23 -23.56 -8.01
CA HIS A 25 12.93 -24.73 -8.62
C HIS A 25 14.21 -25.14 -7.88
N ARG A 26 14.56 -24.45 -6.78
CA ARG A 26 15.84 -24.59 -6.09
C ARG A 26 15.65 -24.56 -4.58
N ASP A 27 15.16 -25.67 -4.01
CA ASP A 27 14.96 -25.80 -2.55
C ASP A 27 16.25 -25.64 -1.74
N ASP A 28 17.41 -25.96 -2.34
CA ASP A 28 18.73 -25.76 -1.76
C ASP A 28 19.07 -24.29 -1.45
N LEU A 29 18.37 -23.35 -2.07
CA LEU A 29 18.56 -21.91 -1.85
C LEU A 29 17.70 -21.32 -0.71
N ARG A 30 16.81 -22.10 -0.10
CA ARG A 30 15.92 -21.62 0.98
C ARG A 30 16.69 -21.11 2.19
N ALA A 31 17.75 -21.79 2.60
CA ALA A 31 18.59 -21.34 3.70
C ALA A 31 19.23 -19.97 3.43
N VAL A 32 19.62 -19.71 2.17
CA VAL A 32 20.16 -18.40 1.77
C VAL A 32 19.09 -17.33 1.83
N ASP A 33 17.84 -17.62 1.45
CA ASP A 33 16.73 -16.67 1.55
C ASP A 33 16.40 -16.33 3.01
N GLU A 34 16.41 -17.33 3.89
CA GLU A 34 16.22 -17.16 5.34
C GLU A 34 17.30 -16.26 5.95
N ASP A 35 18.57 -16.43 5.54
CA ASP A 35 19.68 -15.56 5.94
C ASP A 35 19.44 -14.11 5.49
N PHE A 36 18.94 -13.88 4.26
CA PHE A 36 18.58 -12.55 3.79
C PHE A 36 17.45 -11.94 4.63
N VAL A 37 16.39 -12.70 4.93
CA VAL A 37 15.28 -12.24 5.78
C VAL A 37 15.80 -11.82 7.16
N HIS A 38 16.65 -12.65 7.77
CA HIS A 38 17.24 -12.36 9.07
C HIS A 38 18.09 -11.08 9.06
N LEU A 39 18.98 -10.93 8.09
CA LEU A 39 19.82 -9.74 7.93
C LEU A 39 18.97 -8.48 7.69
N PHE A 40 18.03 -8.55 6.77
CA PHE A 40 17.19 -7.41 6.43
C PHE A 40 16.25 -7.01 7.57
N SER A 41 15.75 -7.96 8.35
CA SER A 41 14.97 -7.65 9.57
C SER A 41 15.77 -6.83 10.59
N SER A 42 17.08 -7.05 10.66
CA SER A 42 17.98 -6.25 11.51
C SER A 42 18.27 -4.87 10.91
N TRP A 43 18.52 -4.78 9.60
CA TRP A 43 18.95 -3.54 8.95
C TRP A 43 17.80 -2.57 8.70
N PHE A 44 16.65 -3.10 8.34
CA PHE A 44 15.45 -2.30 8.02
C PHE A 44 14.47 -2.22 9.19
N ASN A 45 14.97 -2.27 10.41
CA ASN A 45 14.10 -2.08 11.57
C ASN A 45 13.60 -0.62 11.65
N ARG A 46 12.49 -0.44 12.35
CA ARG A 46 11.77 0.83 12.47
C ARG A 46 12.63 2.04 12.88
N GLY A 47 13.68 1.80 13.66
CA GLY A 47 14.53 2.87 14.19
C GLY A 47 15.38 3.57 13.12
N PHE A 48 15.52 2.99 11.95
CA PHE A 48 16.27 3.54 10.83
C PHE A 48 15.39 4.10 9.71
N LEU A 49 14.07 3.91 9.81
CA LEU A 49 13.14 4.37 8.78
C LEU A 49 12.81 5.84 8.97
N VAL A 50 12.80 6.56 7.85
CA VAL A 50 12.48 7.98 7.79
C VAL A 50 11.14 8.13 7.07
N LEU A 51 10.13 8.66 7.78
CA LEU A 51 8.86 9.05 7.19
C LEU A 51 9.03 10.38 6.46
N ARG A 52 8.58 10.45 5.22
CA ARG A 52 8.51 11.68 4.43
C ARG A 52 7.11 11.83 3.87
N ARG A 53 6.57 13.03 3.93
CA ARG A 53 5.38 13.40 3.17
C ARG A 53 5.75 13.49 1.69
N ILE A 54 4.90 12.94 0.85
CA ILE A 54 5.01 13.01 -0.60
C ILE A 54 3.97 14.00 -1.10
N ASP A 55 4.43 15.02 -1.80
CA ASP A 55 3.60 16.06 -2.40
C ASP A 55 4.20 16.51 -3.74
N TRP A 56 3.61 17.52 -4.35
CA TRP A 56 4.06 17.97 -5.68
C TRP A 56 5.43 18.66 -5.68
N SER A 57 6.01 18.98 -4.52
CA SER A 57 7.38 19.47 -4.37
C SER A 57 8.43 18.37 -4.23
N THR A 58 7.97 17.11 -4.09
CA THR A 58 8.83 15.93 -3.99
C THR A 58 9.62 15.74 -5.30
N PRO A 59 10.90 15.39 -5.25
CA PRO A 59 11.69 15.17 -6.46
C PRO A 59 11.04 14.19 -7.43
N ALA A 60 11.02 14.54 -8.72
CA ALA A 60 10.36 13.75 -9.76
C ALA A 60 10.80 12.27 -9.79
N ILE A 61 12.07 11.99 -9.47
CA ILE A 61 12.60 10.62 -9.38
C ILE A 61 11.87 9.78 -8.33
N VAL A 62 11.41 10.39 -7.23
CA VAL A 62 10.62 9.71 -6.20
C VAL A 62 9.18 9.55 -6.67
N LEU A 63 8.59 10.61 -7.24
CA LEU A 63 7.22 10.58 -7.77
C LEU A 63 7.05 9.51 -8.85
N GLU A 64 8.01 9.37 -9.76
CA GLU A 64 8.03 8.31 -10.77
C GLU A 64 8.02 6.91 -10.15
N LYS A 65 8.74 6.73 -9.01
CA LYS A 65 8.74 5.47 -8.27
C LYS A 65 7.39 5.18 -7.61
N ILE A 66 6.71 6.20 -7.07
CA ILE A 66 5.34 6.04 -6.55
C ILE A 66 4.41 5.53 -7.65
N ILE A 67 4.43 6.14 -8.86
CA ILE A 67 3.65 5.66 -10.01
C ILE A 67 3.96 4.18 -10.29
N ARG A 68 5.24 3.83 -10.34
CA ARG A 68 5.69 2.47 -10.70
C ARG A 68 5.32 1.42 -9.67
N TYR A 69 5.37 1.76 -8.39
CA TYR A 69 5.21 0.81 -7.29
C TYR A 69 3.79 0.72 -6.75
N GLU A 70 2.86 1.54 -7.23
CA GLU A 70 1.47 1.44 -6.80
C GLU A 70 0.86 0.09 -7.23
N ALA A 71 0.58 -0.74 -6.23
CA ALA A 71 0.16 -2.12 -6.44
C ALA A 71 -1.33 -2.36 -6.15
N VAL A 72 -2.00 -1.41 -5.48
CA VAL A 72 -3.40 -1.56 -5.05
C VAL A 72 -4.34 -0.92 -6.05
N HIS A 73 -4.06 0.33 -6.42
CA HIS A 73 -4.86 1.11 -7.36
C HIS A 73 -3.94 1.78 -8.38
N ALA A 74 -3.64 1.11 -9.48
CA ALA A 74 -2.69 1.57 -10.49
C ALA A 74 -2.79 3.08 -10.79
N ILE A 75 -1.64 3.75 -10.79
CA ILE A 75 -1.51 5.14 -11.22
C ILE A 75 -1.10 5.12 -12.69
N HIS A 76 -1.94 5.68 -13.56
CA HIS A 76 -1.77 5.54 -15.00
C HIS A 76 -0.82 6.59 -15.60
N ASP A 77 -0.81 7.77 -15.03
CA ASP A 77 -0.04 8.92 -15.52
C ASP A 77 0.25 9.94 -14.42
N TRP A 78 0.94 11.03 -14.79
CA TRP A 78 1.28 12.12 -13.89
C TRP A 78 0.06 12.90 -13.39
N ASP A 79 -0.99 13.03 -14.19
CA ASP A 79 -2.21 13.71 -13.79
C ASP A 79 -2.99 12.88 -12.76
N ASP A 80 -3.00 11.56 -12.92
CA ASP A 80 -3.56 10.65 -11.93
C ASP A 80 -2.79 10.73 -10.58
N LEU A 81 -1.45 10.69 -10.63
CA LEU A 81 -0.65 10.91 -9.43
C LEU A 81 -0.97 12.26 -8.78
N ARG A 82 -1.04 13.32 -9.57
CA ARG A 82 -1.33 14.66 -9.08
C ARG A 82 -2.64 14.71 -8.32
N ARG A 83 -3.70 14.10 -8.84
CA ARG A 83 -5.00 14.01 -8.17
C ARG A 83 -4.95 13.32 -6.80
N ARG A 84 -3.94 12.47 -6.57
CA ARG A 84 -3.77 11.70 -5.33
C ARG A 84 -2.89 12.38 -4.28
N ILE A 85 -2.04 13.31 -4.66
CA ILE A 85 -1.08 13.93 -3.73
C ILE A 85 -1.22 15.44 -3.58
N ASP A 86 -1.73 16.17 -4.60
CA ASP A 86 -1.80 17.62 -4.63
C ASP A 86 -3.03 18.21 -3.91
N PRO A 87 -4.24 17.64 -4.03
CA PRO A 87 -5.41 18.21 -3.38
C PRO A 87 -5.31 18.24 -1.85
N PRO A 88 -5.86 19.27 -1.18
CA PRO A 88 -5.74 19.46 0.27
C PRO A 88 -6.42 18.34 1.08
N ASP A 89 -7.34 17.59 0.49
CA ASP A 89 -7.98 16.41 1.09
C ASP A 89 -7.26 15.09 0.80
N ARG A 90 -6.02 15.17 0.34
CA ARG A 90 -5.16 14.01 0.09
C ARG A 90 -3.87 14.12 0.87
N ARG A 91 -3.38 12.97 1.28
CA ARG A 91 -2.06 12.81 1.89
C ARG A 91 -1.39 11.58 1.30
N CYS A 92 -0.11 11.72 1.00
CA CYS A 92 0.73 10.58 0.68
C CYS A 92 1.99 10.64 1.54
N TYR A 93 2.38 9.50 2.06
CA TYR A 93 3.58 9.35 2.88
C TYR A 93 4.39 8.17 2.38
N ALA A 94 5.70 8.28 2.45
CA ALA A 94 6.58 7.15 2.16
C ALA A 94 7.64 7.00 3.23
N PHE A 95 8.02 5.75 3.49
CA PHE A 95 9.11 5.39 4.36
C PHE A 95 10.35 5.12 3.53
N PHE A 96 11.45 5.71 3.94
CA PHE A 96 12.76 5.57 3.32
C PHE A 96 13.76 5.01 4.32
N HIS A 97 14.80 4.38 3.78
CA HIS A 97 15.95 3.98 4.57
C HIS A 97 17.20 4.67 4.00
N PRO A 98 18.09 5.25 4.85
CA PRO A 98 19.25 5.99 4.38
C PRO A 98 20.16 5.21 3.42
N ALA A 99 20.26 3.90 3.60
CA ALA A 99 21.06 3.03 2.73
C ALA A 99 20.44 2.74 1.34
N LEU A 100 19.20 3.15 1.10
CA LEU A 100 18.49 2.98 -0.19
C LEU A 100 18.30 4.30 -0.94
N ASN A 101 18.82 5.40 -0.41
CA ASN A 101 18.68 6.75 -0.99
C ASN A 101 17.20 7.13 -1.22
N ASP A 102 16.84 7.45 -2.48
CA ASP A 102 15.49 7.87 -2.88
C ASP A 102 14.58 6.68 -3.27
N GLU A 103 14.89 5.46 -2.82
CA GLU A 103 14.01 4.30 -2.99
C GLU A 103 13.03 4.22 -1.82
N PRO A 104 11.72 4.39 -2.04
CA PRO A 104 10.73 4.15 -1.01
C PRO A 104 10.66 2.65 -0.68
N LEU A 105 10.45 2.34 0.59
CA LEU A 105 10.20 0.98 1.08
C LEU A 105 8.72 0.64 1.03
N ILE A 106 7.93 1.55 1.55
CA ILE A 106 6.47 1.49 1.60
C ILE A 106 5.97 2.90 1.39
N PHE A 107 4.88 3.06 0.67
CA PHE A 107 4.13 4.31 0.69
C PHE A 107 2.65 4.07 0.99
N VAL A 108 2.00 5.12 1.43
CA VAL A 108 0.64 5.09 1.92
C VAL A 108 -0.11 6.28 1.34
N GLU A 109 -1.25 6.01 0.69
CA GLU A 109 -2.16 7.04 0.22
C GLU A 109 -3.37 7.17 1.16
N VAL A 110 -3.69 8.39 1.53
CA VAL A 110 -4.76 8.70 2.50
C VAL A 110 -5.71 9.73 1.94
N ALA A 111 -6.99 9.44 2.00
CA ALA A 111 -8.06 10.40 1.74
C ALA A 111 -8.62 10.92 3.07
N LEU A 112 -8.85 12.24 3.12
CA LEU A 112 -9.49 12.92 4.25
C LEU A 112 -10.97 13.09 3.93
N THR A 113 -11.82 12.45 4.71
CA THR A 113 -13.26 12.43 4.47
C THR A 113 -14.04 12.83 5.73
N ARG A 114 -15.32 13.18 5.57
CA ARG A 114 -16.17 13.45 6.71
C ARG A 114 -16.57 12.16 7.42
N ASP A 115 -16.95 11.15 6.65
CA ASP A 115 -17.46 9.87 7.12
C ASP A 115 -16.66 8.73 6.50
N ILE A 116 -16.84 7.50 6.99
CA ILE A 116 -16.21 6.29 6.40
C ILE A 116 -16.87 6.05 5.03
N PRO A 117 -16.10 6.05 3.93
CA PRO A 117 -16.65 5.80 2.59
C PRO A 117 -17.04 4.33 2.43
N GLY A 118 -18.16 4.08 1.76
CA GLY A 118 -18.64 2.74 1.45
C GLY A 118 -17.97 2.08 0.25
N ALA A 119 -17.19 2.85 -0.55
CA ALA A 119 -16.54 2.35 -1.75
C ALA A 119 -15.29 3.17 -2.08
N ILE A 120 -14.39 2.56 -2.87
CA ILE A 120 -13.17 3.22 -3.36
C ILE A 120 -13.44 4.15 -4.54
N ALA A 121 -14.42 3.83 -5.39
CA ALA A 121 -14.67 4.57 -6.63
C ALA A 121 -14.85 6.09 -6.44
N PRO A 122 -15.61 6.60 -5.46
CA PRO A 122 -15.71 8.03 -5.21
C PRO A 122 -14.40 8.68 -4.76
N ILE A 123 -13.50 7.93 -4.12
CA ILE A 123 -12.20 8.44 -3.68
C ILE A 123 -11.28 8.65 -4.89
N LEU A 124 -11.33 7.75 -5.88
CA LEU A 124 -10.45 7.74 -7.05
C LEU A 124 -11.05 8.43 -8.27
N ALA A 125 -12.33 8.86 -8.23
CA ALA A 125 -12.98 9.49 -9.37
C ALA A 125 -12.20 10.73 -9.86
N PRO A 126 -11.94 10.85 -11.17
CA PRO A 126 -11.20 11.98 -11.74
C PRO A 126 -11.90 13.33 -11.48
N GLU A 127 -13.25 13.34 -11.56
CA GLU A 127 -14.10 14.52 -11.42
C GLU A 127 -14.82 14.52 -10.06
N ARG A 128 -14.05 14.35 -8.99
CA ARG A 128 -14.59 14.43 -7.64
C ARG A 128 -14.54 15.87 -7.10
N GLU A 129 -15.43 16.20 -6.22
CA GLU A 129 -15.34 17.43 -5.44
C GLU A 129 -14.19 17.30 -4.41
N VAL A 130 -13.33 18.33 -4.36
CA VAL A 130 -12.26 18.42 -3.36
C VAL A 130 -12.85 18.90 -2.05
N SER A 131 -12.65 18.13 -1.00
CA SER A 131 -13.20 18.44 0.32
C SER A 131 -12.27 19.36 1.12
N ASP A 132 -12.88 20.19 1.98
CA ASP A 132 -12.15 20.99 2.96
C ASP A 132 -11.55 20.08 4.04
N PRO A 133 -10.21 20.01 4.18
CA PRO A 133 -9.56 19.14 5.17
C PRO A 133 -9.92 19.51 6.62
N ASP A 134 -10.27 20.77 6.91
CA ASP A 134 -10.69 21.20 8.25
C ASP A 134 -12.03 20.61 8.69
N ARG A 135 -12.82 20.13 7.73
CA ARG A 135 -14.09 19.43 7.98
C ARG A 135 -13.96 17.92 8.07
N ALA A 136 -12.79 17.40 7.75
CA ALA A 136 -12.54 15.96 7.82
C ALA A 136 -12.61 15.46 9.27
N ARG A 137 -13.13 14.24 9.44
CA ARG A 137 -13.15 13.49 10.70
C ARG A 137 -12.51 12.12 10.55
N THR A 138 -12.39 11.65 9.31
CA THR A 138 -11.91 10.33 8.97
C THR A 138 -10.69 10.42 8.06
N ALA A 139 -9.64 9.70 8.39
CA ALA A 139 -8.50 9.44 7.52
C ALA A 139 -8.63 8.01 6.98
N VAL A 140 -8.77 7.89 5.66
CA VAL A 140 -8.97 6.63 4.95
C VAL A 140 -7.68 6.24 4.25
N PHE A 141 -7.01 5.22 4.74
CA PHE A 141 -5.83 4.61 4.14
C PHE A 141 -6.30 3.67 3.02
N TYR A 142 -6.31 4.15 1.79
CA TYR A 142 -6.88 3.40 0.68
C TYR A 142 -5.84 2.69 -0.19
N SER A 143 -4.56 3.06 -0.08
CA SER A 143 -3.45 2.31 -0.64
C SER A 143 -2.29 2.22 0.35
N ILE A 144 -1.74 1.01 0.50
CA ILE A 144 -0.53 0.73 1.25
C ILE A 144 0.30 -0.20 0.38
N SER A 145 1.33 0.35 -0.28
CA SER A 145 2.11 -0.35 -1.29
C SER A 145 3.54 -0.61 -0.82
N ASN A 146 3.94 -1.88 -0.81
CA ASN A 146 5.33 -2.29 -0.61
C ASN A 146 6.11 -2.11 -1.90
N CYS A 147 7.22 -1.34 -1.87
CA CYS A 147 7.99 -0.98 -3.04
C CYS A 147 9.16 -1.93 -3.33
N GLN A 148 9.64 -2.64 -2.33
CA GLN A 148 10.84 -3.45 -2.43
C GLN A 148 10.51 -4.93 -2.30
N ARG A 149 10.37 -5.63 -3.42
CA ARG A 149 10.05 -7.07 -3.44
C ARG A 149 11.10 -7.89 -2.69
N GLY A 150 12.38 -7.51 -2.77
CA GLY A 150 13.47 -8.15 -2.05
C GLY A 150 13.37 -8.06 -0.52
N LEU A 151 12.43 -7.25 0.01
CA LEU A 151 12.12 -7.16 1.44
C LEU A 151 10.85 -7.93 1.81
N ALA A 152 10.29 -8.76 0.92
CA ALA A 152 9.14 -9.59 1.27
C ALA A 152 9.48 -10.52 2.46
N GLY A 153 8.53 -10.65 3.40
CA GLY A 153 8.74 -11.39 4.64
C GLY A 153 9.48 -10.62 5.74
N VAL A 154 10.09 -9.46 5.43
CA VAL A 154 10.63 -8.54 6.44
C VAL A 154 9.46 -7.74 7.00
N SER A 155 9.18 -7.90 8.29
CA SER A 155 8.05 -7.22 8.93
C SER A 155 8.45 -5.81 9.35
N PHE A 156 7.76 -4.82 8.78
CA PHE A 156 7.83 -3.43 9.24
C PHE A 156 6.80 -3.14 10.35
N GLY A 157 5.88 -4.09 10.61
CA GLY A 157 4.86 -4.02 11.66
C GLY A 157 3.78 -2.95 11.43
N SER A 158 2.78 -2.95 12.31
CA SER A 158 1.70 -1.94 12.32
C SER A 158 2.18 -0.53 12.72
N PHE A 159 3.44 -0.41 13.11
CA PHE A 159 4.06 0.84 13.55
C PHE A 159 4.04 1.92 12.46
N LEU A 160 4.24 1.55 11.19
CA LEU A 160 4.31 2.52 10.10
C LEU A 160 3.00 3.30 9.93
N ILE A 161 1.87 2.61 9.97
CA ILE A 161 0.56 3.28 9.90
C ILE A 161 0.36 4.19 11.12
N LYS A 162 0.74 3.77 12.32
CA LYS A 162 0.64 4.59 13.53
C LYS A 162 1.46 5.87 13.43
N GLN A 163 2.65 5.80 12.86
CA GLN A 163 3.50 6.98 12.66
C GLN A 163 2.87 7.96 11.65
N VAL A 164 2.25 7.45 10.59
CA VAL A 164 1.48 8.30 9.65
C VAL A 164 0.28 8.92 10.36
N VAL A 165 -0.45 8.16 11.18
CA VAL A 165 -1.57 8.69 11.99
C VAL A 165 -1.10 9.81 12.91
N GLU A 166 0.00 9.64 13.63
CA GLU A 166 0.57 10.67 14.51
C GLU A 166 0.94 11.95 13.74
N ASP A 167 1.50 11.80 12.54
CA ASP A 167 1.86 12.95 11.70
C ASP A 167 0.62 13.69 11.20
N ILE A 168 -0.37 12.96 10.69
CA ILE A 168 -1.65 13.56 10.23
C ILE A 168 -2.40 14.23 11.38
N CYS A 169 -2.43 13.62 12.56
CA CYS A 169 -3.11 14.21 13.74
C CYS A 169 -2.47 15.51 14.21
N ARG A 170 -1.16 15.68 14.00
CA ARG A 170 -0.46 16.92 14.34
C ARG A 170 -0.94 18.08 13.47
N ASP A 171 -1.16 17.81 12.17
CA ASP A 171 -1.67 18.79 11.22
C ASP A 171 -3.19 19.00 11.32
N LEU A 172 -3.93 17.91 11.59
CA LEU A 172 -5.40 17.88 11.57
C LEU A 172 -5.95 17.27 12.87
N PRO A 173 -5.95 18.00 13.99
CA PRO A 173 -6.32 17.50 15.32
C PRO A 173 -7.81 17.15 15.46
N LYS A 174 -8.63 17.48 14.48
CA LYS A 174 -10.07 17.14 14.48
C LYS A 174 -10.35 15.72 13.96
N LEU A 175 -9.36 15.05 13.39
CA LEU A 175 -9.49 13.66 12.96
C LEU A 175 -9.63 12.75 14.17
N ASN A 176 -10.61 11.87 14.15
CA ASN A 176 -10.89 10.93 15.23
C ASN A 176 -11.17 9.51 14.76
N THR A 177 -11.27 9.30 13.45
CA THR A 177 -11.54 8.01 12.85
C THR A 177 -10.44 7.68 11.83
N PHE A 178 -9.86 6.47 11.93
CA PHE A 178 -8.79 6.00 11.06
C PHE A 178 -9.16 4.62 10.56
N VAL A 179 -9.29 4.47 9.25
CA VAL A 179 -9.72 3.22 8.62
C VAL A 179 -8.79 2.84 7.46
N THR A 180 -8.62 1.56 7.24
CA THR A 180 -8.03 1.04 6.00
C THR A 180 -9.13 0.55 5.08
N LEU A 181 -9.03 0.91 3.81
CA LEU A 181 -9.90 0.40 2.75
C LEU A 181 -9.04 -0.50 1.85
N SER A 182 -9.04 -1.79 2.15
CA SER A 182 -8.19 -2.77 1.48
C SER A 182 -9.00 -3.71 0.60
N PRO A 183 -8.53 -4.05 -0.61
CA PRO A 183 -9.23 -5.03 -1.45
C PRO A 183 -9.19 -6.41 -0.80
N VAL A 184 -10.33 -7.10 -0.85
CA VAL A 184 -10.40 -8.51 -0.47
C VAL A 184 -10.04 -9.34 -1.70
N THR A 185 -8.77 -9.73 -1.80
CA THR A 185 -8.26 -10.50 -2.94
C THR A 185 -9.00 -11.82 -3.08
N ASN A 186 -9.31 -12.20 -4.33
CA ASN A 186 -10.04 -13.43 -4.69
C ASN A 186 -11.50 -13.51 -4.20
N PHE A 187 -12.03 -12.51 -3.47
CA PHE A 187 -13.42 -12.54 -3.00
C PHE A 187 -14.41 -12.70 -4.14
N GLY A 188 -14.25 -11.96 -5.25
CA GLY A 188 -15.11 -12.07 -6.41
C GLY A 188 -15.10 -13.46 -7.05
N ALA A 189 -13.92 -14.09 -7.15
CA ALA A 189 -13.80 -15.45 -7.67
C ALA A 189 -14.44 -16.47 -6.72
N TRP A 190 -14.21 -16.33 -5.42
CA TRP A 190 -14.85 -17.15 -4.40
C TRP A 190 -16.38 -16.99 -4.43
N LEU A 191 -16.89 -15.77 -4.42
CA LEU A 191 -18.32 -15.49 -4.46
C LEU A 191 -18.97 -16.10 -5.72
N LYS A 192 -18.31 -16.01 -6.88
CA LYS A 192 -18.79 -16.64 -8.11
C LYS A 192 -18.89 -18.16 -8.00
N ALA A 193 -17.90 -18.80 -7.35
CA ALA A 193 -17.93 -20.23 -7.10
C ALA A 193 -19.07 -20.62 -6.14
N GLU A 194 -19.22 -19.89 -5.02
CA GLU A 194 -20.30 -20.14 -4.04
C GLU A 194 -21.71 -19.93 -4.64
N ARG A 195 -21.87 -18.97 -5.52
CA ARG A 195 -23.14 -18.76 -6.23
C ARG A 195 -23.49 -19.92 -7.16
N ALA A 196 -22.49 -20.58 -7.76
CA ALA A 196 -22.66 -21.72 -8.65
C ALA A 196 -22.84 -23.05 -7.90
N ASP A 197 -22.42 -23.14 -6.65
CA ASP A 197 -22.54 -24.35 -5.83
C ASP A 197 -23.92 -24.42 -5.19
N GLU A 198 -24.71 -25.42 -5.59
CA GLU A 198 -26.06 -25.68 -5.04
C GLU A 198 -26.03 -26.02 -3.54
N ASN A 199 -24.93 -26.59 -3.06
CA ASN A 199 -24.75 -27.00 -1.67
C ASN A 199 -23.96 -25.96 -0.84
N SER A 200 -23.77 -24.74 -1.34
CA SER A 200 -23.04 -23.68 -0.61
C SER A 200 -23.66 -23.46 0.77
N ILE A 201 -22.83 -23.53 1.78
CA ILE A 201 -23.19 -23.17 3.17
C ILE A 201 -23.03 -21.69 3.46
N ALA A 202 -22.37 -20.95 2.56
CA ALA A 202 -22.08 -19.52 2.71
C ALA A 202 -23.21 -18.64 2.16
N LEU A 203 -24.00 -19.13 1.19
CA LEU A 203 -25.08 -18.39 0.57
C LEU A 203 -26.40 -19.16 0.68
N SER A 204 -27.39 -18.52 1.28
CA SER A 204 -28.76 -19.05 1.28
C SER A 204 -29.41 -18.94 -0.11
N ALA A 205 -30.54 -19.63 -0.31
CA ALA A 205 -31.32 -19.47 -1.54
C ALA A 205 -31.77 -18.03 -1.77
N ALA A 206 -32.13 -17.30 -0.71
CA ALA A 206 -32.51 -15.90 -0.77
C ALA A 206 -31.34 -15.00 -1.19
N ASP A 207 -30.11 -15.28 -0.71
CA ASP A 207 -28.92 -14.54 -1.12
C ASP A 207 -28.63 -14.74 -2.62
N LYS A 208 -28.75 -15.98 -3.10
CA LYS A 208 -28.57 -16.32 -4.53
C LYS A 208 -29.57 -15.60 -5.42
N GLU A 209 -30.83 -15.54 -4.99
CA GLU A 209 -31.90 -14.82 -5.70
C GLU A 209 -31.62 -13.28 -5.72
N ALA A 210 -31.21 -12.73 -4.59
CA ALA A 210 -30.82 -11.33 -4.52
C ALA A 210 -29.66 -10.97 -5.45
N PHE A 211 -28.63 -11.82 -5.53
CA PHE A 211 -27.52 -11.63 -6.48
C PHE A 211 -27.99 -11.77 -7.94
N ALA A 212 -28.87 -12.71 -8.24
CA ALA A 212 -29.40 -12.85 -9.59
C ALA A 212 -30.21 -11.62 -10.05
N ALA A 213 -30.91 -10.96 -9.12
CA ALA A 213 -31.61 -9.71 -9.40
C ALA A 213 -30.65 -8.53 -9.68
N LEU A 214 -29.45 -8.50 -9.06
CA LEU A 214 -28.42 -7.48 -9.30
C LEU A 214 -27.69 -7.67 -10.64
N ASP A 215 -27.67 -8.88 -11.18
CA ASP A 215 -27.02 -9.18 -12.47
C ASP A 215 -27.93 -8.87 -13.69
N GLN A 216 -29.18 -8.45 -13.47
CA GLN A 216 -30.07 -8.03 -14.54
C GLN A 216 -29.72 -6.61 -15.00
N PRO A 217 -29.61 -6.34 -16.32
CA PRO A 217 -29.22 -5.06 -16.88
C PRO A 217 -30.24 -3.97 -16.62
#